data_9618fcff68b8b0fb742ab3494c97b4da
#
_entry.id   9618fcff68b8b0fb742ab3494c97b4da
#
_cell.length_a   1.000
_cell.length_b   1.000
_cell.length_c   1.000
_cell.angle_alpha   90.00
_cell.angle_beta   90.00
_cell.angle_gamma   90.00
#
_symmetry.space_group_name_H-M   'P 1'
#
loop_
_entity.id
_entity.type
_entity.pdbx_description
1 polymer ?
#
loop_
_entity_poly.entity_id
_entity_poly.type
_entity_poly.pdbx_seq_one_letter_code
_entity_poly.pdbx_strand_id
1 'polypeptide(L)'
;LKIKSLQGIRAKFFIAFICSILLATVSIIVFQILVGNIYSQVNVLEEKYSFLYFIVFLIFTTTYFAFMTKTLMKRLSQINKNVKEISEGNFEIHIPISKSDEIGELAANVNRMAKSLKESIENEKKSQEMKNEMISNISHDLRTPVTSLIGYADLLGNKLHSNGEECEQYVSILKRKSYELKNQVDELFKSSNKL
;
A
#
# COMPACT_ATOMS: atom_id res chain seq x y z
N LEU A 1 6.95 13.63 31.22
CA LEU A 1 7.26 14.25 29.90
C LEU A 1 8.71 14.03 29.42
N LYS A 2 9.67 13.69 30.29
CA LYS A 2 11.11 13.58 29.94
C LYS A 2 11.56 12.26 29.29
N ILE A 3 10.80 11.18 29.39
CA ILE A 3 11.25 9.86 28.91
C ILE A 3 10.95 9.63 27.42
N LYS A 4 9.96 10.31 26.85
CA LYS A 4 9.61 10.20 25.42
C LYS A 4 10.68 10.76 24.46
N SER A 5 11.46 11.75 24.91
CA SER A 5 12.54 12.38 24.11
C SER A 5 13.74 11.46 23.85
N LEU A 6 14.00 10.49 24.76
CA LEU A 6 15.11 9.53 24.61
C LEU A 6 14.74 8.29 23.74
N GLN A 7 13.48 8.14 23.37
CA GLN A 7 13.02 7.01 22.54
C GLN A 7 13.08 7.28 21.04
N GLY A 8 13.25 8.54 20.64
CA GLY A 8 13.33 8.94 19.25
C GLY A 8 14.56 8.38 18.51
N ILE A 9 14.42 8.12 17.21
CA ILE A 9 15.51 7.64 16.35
C ILE A 9 16.72 8.56 16.44
N ARG A 10 16.50 9.88 16.44
CA ARG A 10 17.57 10.89 16.54
C ARG A 10 18.36 10.73 17.84
N ALA A 11 17.67 10.54 18.96
CA ALA A 11 18.32 10.31 20.24
C ALA A 11 19.11 9.00 20.27
N LYS A 12 18.59 7.94 19.66
CA LYS A 12 19.28 6.64 19.54
C LYS A 12 20.55 6.74 18.70
N PHE A 13 20.52 7.45 17.57
CA PHE A 13 21.70 7.70 16.75
C PHE A 13 22.72 8.54 17.52
N PHE A 14 22.27 9.59 18.22
CA PHE A 14 23.15 10.45 19.00
C PHE A 14 23.79 9.69 20.18
N ILE A 15 23.02 8.89 20.90
CA ILE A 15 23.53 8.02 21.97
C ILE A 15 24.50 6.98 21.39
N ALA A 16 24.15 6.33 20.27
CA ALA A 16 25.04 5.37 19.62
C ALA A 16 26.37 6.02 19.19
N PHE A 17 26.33 7.25 18.69
CA PHE A 17 27.52 8.01 18.32
C PHE A 17 28.39 8.33 19.54
N ILE A 18 27.81 8.86 20.61
CA ILE A 18 28.56 9.17 21.87
C ILE A 18 29.13 7.86 22.46
N CYS A 19 28.34 6.79 22.53
CA CYS A 19 28.81 5.49 23.04
C CYS A 19 29.94 4.92 22.18
N SER A 20 29.91 5.08 20.85
CA SER A 20 30.98 4.62 19.97
C SER A 20 32.31 5.37 20.22
N ILE A 21 32.24 6.69 20.46
CA ILE A 21 33.41 7.50 20.83
C ILE A 21 33.98 7.05 22.19
N LEU A 22 33.12 6.89 23.20
CA LEU A 22 33.55 6.42 24.54
C LEU A 22 34.18 5.01 24.46
N LEU A 23 33.59 4.09 23.72
CA LEU A 23 34.16 2.75 23.55
C LEU A 23 35.51 2.79 22.80
N ALA A 24 35.62 3.62 21.78
CA ALA A 24 36.86 3.78 21.05
C ALA A 24 37.97 4.39 21.92
N THR A 25 37.68 5.41 22.73
CA THR A 25 38.66 6.01 23.68
C THR A 25 39.09 4.98 24.71
N VAL A 26 38.17 4.24 25.32
CA VAL A 26 38.49 3.18 26.30
C VAL A 26 39.38 2.11 25.65
N SER A 27 39.07 1.68 24.42
CA SER A 27 39.85 0.67 23.69
C SER A 27 41.27 1.14 23.45
N ILE A 28 41.50 2.43 23.12
CA ILE A 28 42.84 2.98 22.91
C ILE A 28 43.61 3.07 24.21
N ILE A 29 43.00 3.53 25.30
CA ILE A 29 43.62 3.62 26.62
C ILE A 29 44.04 2.21 27.09
N VAL A 30 43.18 1.21 26.98
CA VAL A 30 43.50 -0.19 27.31
C VAL A 30 44.66 -0.69 26.45
N PHE A 31 44.68 -0.39 25.16
CA PHE A 31 45.75 -0.78 24.25
C PHE A 31 47.09 -0.09 24.67
N GLN A 32 47.08 1.20 24.98
CA GLN A 32 48.28 1.91 25.44
C GLN A 32 48.84 1.35 26.75
N ILE A 33 47.97 1.02 27.74
CA ILE A 33 48.37 0.39 28.99
C ILE A 33 49.01 -0.97 28.76
N LEU A 34 48.42 -1.81 27.89
CA LEU A 34 48.95 -3.13 27.56
C LEU A 34 50.30 -3.03 26.86
N VAL A 35 50.43 -2.15 25.87
CA VAL A 35 51.66 -1.91 25.13
C VAL A 35 52.73 -1.26 26.05
N GLY A 36 52.39 -0.30 26.86
CA GLY A 36 53.25 0.36 27.82
C GLY A 36 53.81 -0.61 28.88
N ASN A 37 53.02 -1.56 29.37
CA ASN A 37 53.47 -2.59 30.32
C ASN A 37 54.47 -3.60 29.65
N ILE A 38 54.32 -3.82 28.32
CA ILE A 38 55.22 -4.72 27.58
C ILE A 38 56.52 -4.02 27.20
N TYR A 39 56.48 -2.73 26.90
CA TYR A 39 57.62 -1.93 26.41
C TYR A 39 57.99 -0.78 27.38
N SER A 40 58.21 -1.05 28.65
CA SER A 40 58.51 -0.07 29.69
C SER A 40 59.76 0.80 29.45
N GLN A 41 60.45 0.70 28.30
CA GLN A 41 61.65 1.46 27.93
C GLN A 41 61.51 2.36 26.69
N VAL A 42 60.32 2.59 26.14
CA VAL A 42 60.19 3.32 24.86
C VAL A 42 59.41 4.63 25.00
N ASN A 43 60.01 5.59 25.69
CA ASN A 43 59.50 6.98 25.70
C ASN A 43 59.68 7.74 24.37
N VAL A 44 60.22 7.12 23.35
CA VAL A 44 60.56 7.76 22.04
C VAL A 44 59.48 7.52 20.97
N LEU A 45 58.46 6.67 21.25
CA LEU A 45 57.50 6.27 20.23
C LEU A 45 56.22 7.13 20.19
N GLU A 46 55.88 7.93 21.21
CA GLU A 46 54.59 8.64 21.31
C GLU A 46 54.39 9.71 20.22
N GLU A 47 55.44 10.50 19.93
CA GLU A 47 55.32 11.59 18.95
C GLU A 47 55.29 11.06 17.49
N LYS A 48 56.08 10.04 17.20
CA LYS A 48 56.25 9.48 15.85
C LYS A 48 54.99 8.72 15.35
N TYR A 49 54.22 8.13 16.25
CA TYR A 49 53.08 7.29 15.91
C TYR A 49 51.71 7.90 16.26
N SER A 50 51.68 9.14 16.65
CA SER A 50 50.41 9.87 16.99
C SER A 50 49.38 9.81 15.86
N PHE A 51 49.80 9.92 14.61
CA PHE A 51 48.94 9.79 13.43
C PHE A 51 48.34 8.40 13.30
N LEU A 52 49.09 7.35 13.62
CA LEU A 52 48.60 5.97 13.58
C LEU A 52 47.52 5.74 14.65
N TYR A 53 47.69 6.26 15.87
CA TYR A 53 46.66 6.18 16.90
C TYR A 53 45.37 6.88 16.48
N PHE A 54 45.44 8.00 15.78
CA PHE A 54 44.28 8.70 15.23
C PHE A 54 43.53 7.86 14.19
N ILE A 55 44.27 7.20 13.29
CA ILE A 55 43.64 6.29 12.30
C ILE A 55 42.95 5.12 13.00
N VAL A 56 43.60 4.50 13.96
CA VAL A 56 43.04 3.38 14.75
C VAL A 56 41.79 3.85 15.50
N PHE A 57 41.81 5.04 16.10
CA PHE A 57 40.64 5.66 16.75
C PHE A 57 39.44 5.78 15.78
N LEU A 58 39.66 6.28 14.56
CA LEU A 58 38.61 6.43 13.57
C LEU A 58 38.03 5.07 13.15
N ILE A 59 38.88 4.06 12.98
CA ILE A 59 38.44 2.70 12.64
C ILE A 59 37.54 2.11 13.75
N PHE A 60 37.98 2.23 15.02
CA PHE A 60 37.18 1.73 16.13
C PHE A 60 35.86 2.49 16.28
N THR A 61 35.88 3.82 16.17
CA THR A 61 34.67 4.65 16.27
C THR A 61 33.65 4.27 15.19
N THR A 62 34.08 4.17 13.94
CA THR A 62 33.18 3.79 12.82
C THR A 62 32.66 2.36 12.98
N THR A 63 33.50 1.42 13.42
CA THR A 63 33.10 0.03 13.65
C THR A 63 32.07 -0.10 14.78
N TYR A 64 32.29 0.53 15.92
CA TYR A 64 31.33 0.52 17.02
C TYR A 64 30.02 1.23 16.65
N PHE A 65 30.10 2.34 15.93
CA PHE A 65 28.92 3.06 15.45
C PHE A 65 28.10 2.20 14.48
N ALA A 66 28.76 1.57 13.50
CA ALA A 66 28.10 0.67 12.56
C ALA A 66 27.43 -0.53 13.25
N PHE A 67 28.11 -1.10 14.25
CA PHE A 67 27.55 -2.19 15.06
C PHE A 67 26.29 -1.76 15.83
N MET A 68 26.34 -0.60 16.50
CA MET A 68 25.23 -0.05 17.27
C MET A 68 24.02 0.31 16.39
N THR A 69 24.24 0.81 15.17
CA THR A 69 23.17 1.22 14.25
C THR A 69 22.63 0.07 13.39
N LYS A 70 23.32 -1.07 13.33
CA LYS A 70 22.94 -2.24 12.52
C LYS A 70 21.48 -2.68 12.71
N THR A 71 21.00 -2.70 13.94
CA THR A 71 19.63 -3.10 14.26
C THR A 71 18.59 -2.12 13.70
N LEU A 72 18.87 -0.82 13.76
CA LEU A 72 17.98 0.20 13.20
C LEU A 72 17.92 0.09 11.67
N MET A 73 19.08 -0.08 11.03
CA MET A 73 19.18 -0.27 9.58
C MET A 73 18.44 -1.52 9.11
N LYS A 74 18.56 -2.63 9.85
CA LYS A 74 17.83 -3.87 9.56
C LYS A 74 16.31 -3.67 9.61
N ARG A 75 15.80 -2.96 10.62
CA ARG A 75 14.35 -2.67 10.75
C ARG A 75 13.85 -1.79 9.61
N LEU A 76 14.61 -0.75 9.24
CA LEU A 76 14.25 0.14 8.14
C LEU A 76 14.26 -0.60 6.80
N SER A 77 15.27 -1.43 6.56
CA SER A 77 15.36 -2.28 5.36
C SER A 77 14.17 -3.26 5.26
N GLN A 78 13.72 -3.81 6.39
CA GLN A 78 12.55 -4.69 6.42
C GLN A 78 11.27 -3.94 6.04
N ILE A 79 11.06 -2.73 6.57
CA ILE A 79 9.92 -1.89 6.19
C ILE A 79 9.96 -1.60 4.70
N ASN A 80 11.11 -1.20 4.16
CA ASN A 80 11.26 -0.89 2.74
C ASN A 80 10.95 -2.11 1.85
N LYS A 81 11.40 -3.32 2.25
CA LYS A 81 11.06 -4.56 1.55
C LYS A 81 9.54 -4.80 1.55
N ASN A 82 8.89 -4.68 2.70
CA ASN A 82 7.45 -4.90 2.81
C ASN A 82 6.64 -3.85 2.03
N VAL A 83 7.07 -2.58 2.04
CA VAL A 83 6.46 -1.52 1.21
C VAL A 83 6.55 -1.87 -0.28
N LYS A 84 7.68 -2.42 -0.73
CA LYS A 84 7.83 -2.88 -2.10
C LYS A 84 6.82 -3.99 -2.43
N GLU A 85 6.69 -4.99 -1.56
CA GLU A 85 5.73 -6.08 -1.76
C GLU A 85 4.27 -5.59 -1.77
N ILE A 86 3.93 -4.60 -0.92
CA ILE A 86 2.62 -3.93 -0.95
C ILE A 86 2.41 -3.20 -2.29
N SER A 87 3.44 -2.54 -2.82
CA SER A 87 3.35 -1.86 -4.12
C SER A 87 3.18 -2.82 -5.31
N GLU A 88 3.59 -4.08 -5.15
CA GLU A 88 3.39 -5.16 -6.10
C GLU A 88 2.01 -5.86 -5.97
N GLY A 89 1.16 -5.36 -5.06
CA GLY A 89 -0.22 -5.83 -4.86
C GLY A 89 -0.41 -6.84 -3.73
N ASN A 90 0.62 -7.16 -2.95
CA ASN A 90 0.50 -8.05 -1.81
C ASN A 90 0.10 -7.26 -0.54
N PHE A 91 -1.20 -7.05 -0.35
CA PHE A 91 -1.74 -6.30 0.79
C PHE A 91 -1.92 -7.13 2.07
N GLU A 92 -1.66 -8.45 2.03
CA GLU A 92 -1.76 -9.32 3.22
C GLU A 92 -0.56 -9.22 4.15
N ILE A 93 0.49 -8.51 3.72
CA ILE A 93 1.71 -8.34 4.50
C ILE A 93 1.44 -7.47 5.72
N HIS A 94 1.89 -7.96 6.87
CA HIS A 94 1.88 -7.21 8.11
C HIS A 94 3.30 -6.92 8.58
N ILE A 95 3.64 -5.64 8.73
CA ILE A 95 4.93 -5.20 9.25
C ILE A 95 4.90 -5.29 10.78
N PRO A 96 5.79 -6.06 11.43
CA PRO A 96 5.78 -6.20 12.87
C PRO A 96 6.18 -4.90 13.57
N ILE A 97 5.35 -4.44 14.50
CA ILE A 97 5.60 -3.26 15.32
C ILE A 97 6.39 -3.70 16.55
N SER A 98 7.71 -3.74 16.46
CA SER A 98 8.57 -4.28 17.51
C SER A 98 8.95 -3.29 18.62
N LYS A 99 8.80 -1.99 18.41
CA LYS A 99 9.09 -0.93 19.41
C LYS A 99 8.19 0.29 19.19
N SER A 100 7.90 1.03 20.27
CA SER A 100 7.14 2.29 20.27
C SER A 100 8.08 3.48 19.98
N ASP A 101 8.73 3.46 18.81
CA ASP A 101 9.58 4.53 18.30
C ASP A 101 9.07 4.98 16.92
N GLU A 102 9.72 5.95 16.30
CA GLU A 102 9.31 6.50 15.00
C GLU A 102 9.30 5.43 13.87
N ILE A 103 10.16 4.39 13.96
CA ILE A 103 10.13 3.25 13.03
C ILE A 103 8.89 2.38 13.30
N GLY A 104 8.51 2.19 14.55
CA GLY A 104 7.29 1.48 14.92
C GLY A 104 6.03 2.24 14.46
N GLU A 105 6.02 3.57 14.61
CA GLU A 105 4.95 4.43 14.10
C GLU A 105 4.85 4.38 12.58
N LEU A 106 5.99 4.43 11.87
CA LEU A 106 6.04 4.26 10.43
C LEU A 106 5.46 2.90 10.00
N ALA A 107 5.85 1.81 10.67
CA ALA A 107 5.32 0.48 10.41
C ALA A 107 3.79 0.42 10.59
N ALA A 108 3.27 1.04 11.67
CA ALA A 108 1.82 1.12 11.92
C ALA A 108 1.09 1.93 10.84
N ASN A 109 1.67 3.04 10.39
CA ASN A 109 1.09 3.87 9.33
C ASN A 109 1.05 3.11 7.99
N VAL A 110 2.12 2.39 7.64
CA VAL A 110 2.17 1.56 6.43
C VAL A 110 1.14 0.43 6.50
N ASN A 111 1.00 -0.26 7.64
CA ASN A 111 -0.01 -1.29 7.82
C ASN A 111 -1.44 -0.73 7.63
N ARG A 112 -1.74 0.45 8.17
CA ARG A 112 -3.04 1.12 7.97
C ARG A 112 -3.27 1.47 6.51
N MET A 113 -2.26 2.00 5.83
CA MET A 113 -2.33 2.32 4.40
C MET A 113 -2.60 1.06 3.56
N ALA A 114 -1.89 -0.03 3.80
CA ALA A 114 -2.09 -1.31 3.10
C ALA A 114 -3.52 -1.83 3.30
N LYS A 115 -4.05 -1.77 4.53
CA LYS A 115 -5.42 -2.17 4.84
C LYS A 115 -6.44 -1.30 4.10
N SER A 116 -6.30 0.03 4.12
CA SER A 116 -7.21 0.94 3.41
C SER A 116 -7.18 0.74 1.90
N LEU A 117 -5.99 0.47 1.32
CA LEU A 117 -5.86 0.15 -0.10
C LEU A 117 -6.58 -1.16 -0.45
N LYS A 118 -6.39 -2.20 0.36
CA LYS A 118 -7.11 -3.48 0.18
C LYS A 118 -8.61 -3.28 0.20
N GLU A 119 -9.15 -2.60 1.22
CA GLU A 119 -10.58 -2.32 1.36
C GLU A 119 -11.10 -1.50 0.17
N SER A 120 -10.33 -0.52 -0.32
CA SER A 120 -10.71 0.30 -1.47
C SER A 120 -10.80 -0.54 -2.75
N ILE A 121 -9.80 -1.41 -3.00
CA ILE A 121 -9.78 -2.29 -4.17
C ILE A 121 -10.92 -3.31 -4.13
N GLU A 122 -11.21 -3.89 -2.95
CA GLU A 122 -12.34 -4.82 -2.78
C GLU A 122 -13.68 -4.13 -3.04
N ASN A 123 -13.86 -2.90 -2.56
CA ASN A 123 -15.07 -2.11 -2.78
C ASN A 123 -15.22 -1.73 -4.27
N GLU A 124 -14.13 -1.33 -4.93
CA GLU A 124 -14.13 -1.03 -6.36
C GLU A 124 -14.52 -2.27 -7.18
N LYS A 125 -13.96 -3.44 -6.85
CA LYS A 125 -14.29 -4.70 -7.49
C LYS A 125 -15.78 -5.04 -7.33
N LYS A 126 -16.31 -4.93 -6.11
CA LYS A 126 -17.77 -5.16 -5.86
C LYS A 126 -18.63 -4.18 -6.64
N SER A 127 -18.25 -2.90 -6.68
CA SER A 127 -18.97 -1.89 -7.45
C SER A 127 -18.98 -2.23 -8.94
N GLN A 128 -17.85 -2.69 -9.48
CA GLN A 128 -17.75 -3.10 -10.88
C GLN A 128 -18.57 -4.37 -11.17
N GLU A 129 -18.57 -5.35 -10.26
CA GLU A 129 -19.39 -6.55 -10.37
C GLU A 129 -20.90 -6.21 -10.39
N MET A 130 -21.36 -5.37 -9.45
CA MET A 130 -22.74 -4.89 -9.41
C MET A 130 -23.12 -4.12 -10.68
N LYS A 131 -22.23 -3.28 -11.20
CA LYS A 131 -22.45 -2.56 -12.46
C LYS A 131 -22.61 -3.51 -13.65
N ASN A 132 -21.76 -4.52 -13.72
CA ASN A 132 -21.83 -5.52 -14.81
C ASN A 132 -23.11 -6.37 -14.72
N GLU A 133 -23.52 -6.78 -13.52
CA GLU A 133 -24.78 -7.47 -13.28
C GLU A 133 -25.99 -6.61 -13.68
N MET A 134 -25.98 -5.34 -13.28
CA MET A 134 -27.04 -4.39 -13.68
C MET A 134 -27.14 -4.27 -15.20
N ILE A 135 -26.00 -4.11 -15.91
CA ILE A 135 -25.99 -4.02 -17.37
C ILE A 135 -26.55 -5.31 -18.00
N SER A 136 -26.18 -6.48 -17.47
CA SER A 136 -26.68 -7.77 -17.94
C SER A 136 -28.19 -7.88 -17.78
N ASN A 137 -28.71 -7.55 -16.61
CA ASN A 137 -30.15 -7.59 -16.30
C ASN A 137 -30.94 -6.63 -17.19
N ILE A 138 -30.46 -5.39 -17.35
CA ILE A 138 -31.04 -4.39 -18.24
C ILE A 138 -31.09 -4.92 -19.68
N SER A 139 -30.00 -5.50 -20.17
CA SER A 139 -29.93 -6.02 -21.52
C SER A 139 -30.94 -7.14 -21.77
N HIS A 140 -31.13 -8.01 -20.78
CA HIS A 140 -32.15 -9.06 -20.82
C HIS A 140 -33.57 -8.48 -20.85
N ASP A 141 -33.89 -7.55 -19.97
CA ASP A 141 -35.22 -6.97 -19.79
C ASP A 141 -35.64 -6.09 -20.99
N LEU A 142 -34.67 -5.45 -21.64
CA LEU A 142 -34.93 -4.70 -22.88
C LEU A 142 -35.05 -5.62 -24.11
N ARG A 143 -34.35 -6.75 -24.16
CA ARG A 143 -34.39 -7.68 -25.28
C ARG A 143 -35.79 -8.24 -25.51
N THR A 144 -36.49 -8.60 -24.44
CA THR A 144 -37.83 -9.20 -24.50
C THR A 144 -38.86 -8.30 -25.20
N PRO A 145 -39.09 -7.03 -24.77
CA PRO A 145 -40.04 -6.16 -25.47
C PRO A 145 -39.58 -5.81 -26.89
N VAL A 146 -38.27 -5.63 -27.12
CA VAL A 146 -37.71 -5.35 -28.46
C VAL A 146 -37.97 -6.50 -29.41
N THR A 147 -37.74 -7.75 -29.00
CA THR A 147 -38.05 -8.94 -29.83
C THR A 147 -39.53 -9.03 -30.16
N SER A 148 -40.40 -8.72 -29.19
CA SER A 148 -41.84 -8.68 -29.42
C SER A 148 -42.23 -7.59 -30.43
N LEU A 149 -41.64 -6.38 -30.32
CA LEU A 149 -41.87 -5.28 -31.26
C LEU A 149 -41.48 -5.69 -32.69
N ILE A 150 -40.30 -6.29 -32.86
CA ILE A 150 -39.83 -6.74 -34.17
C ILE A 150 -40.80 -7.80 -34.73
N GLY A 151 -41.19 -8.80 -33.92
CA GLY A 151 -42.09 -9.85 -34.35
C GLY A 151 -43.43 -9.34 -34.84
N TYR A 152 -44.10 -8.43 -34.10
CA TYR A 152 -45.37 -7.84 -34.53
C TYR A 152 -45.22 -6.89 -35.73
N ALA A 153 -44.10 -6.19 -35.83
CA ALA A 153 -43.79 -5.35 -36.99
C ALA A 153 -43.61 -6.20 -38.25
N ASP A 154 -42.93 -7.35 -38.14
CA ASP A 154 -42.76 -8.31 -39.27
C ASP A 154 -44.09 -8.92 -39.71
N LEU A 155 -45.00 -9.28 -38.77
CA LEU A 155 -46.34 -9.76 -39.08
C LEU A 155 -47.15 -8.71 -39.88
N LEU A 156 -47.07 -7.46 -39.49
CA LEU A 156 -47.70 -6.37 -40.23
C LEU A 156 -47.05 -6.10 -41.59
N GLY A 157 -45.73 -6.06 -41.65
CA GLY A 157 -44.95 -5.79 -42.86
C GLY A 157 -45.15 -6.87 -43.96
N ASN A 158 -45.23 -8.13 -43.54
CA ASN A 158 -45.44 -9.28 -44.44
C ASN A 158 -46.91 -9.54 -44.74
N LYS A 159 -47.86 -8.70 -44.29
CA LYS A 159 -49.29 -8.87 -44.45
C LYS A 159 -49.80 -10.24 -43.95
N LEU A 160 -49.21 -10.77 -42.90
CA LEU A 160 -49.58 -12.04 -42.25
C LEU A 160 -50.69 -11.84 -41.22
N HIS A 161 -51.72 -11.06 -41.58
CA HIS A 161 -52.93 -10.85 -40.81
C HIS A 161 -54.15 -11.25 -41.68
N SER A 162 -55.11 -11.90 -41.07
CA SER A 162 -56.24 -12.50 -41.77
C SER A 162 -57.34 -11.46 -42.07
N ASN A 163 -57.45 -10.41 -41.26
CA ASN A 163 -58.48 -9.37 -41.40
C ASN A 163 -58.01 -8.02 -40.79
N GLY A 164 -58.82 -6.96 -40.96
CA GLY A 164 -58.55 -5.61 -40.42
C GLY A 164 -58.48 -5.58 -38.91
N GLU A 165 -59.22 -6.40 -38.17
CA GLU A 165 -59.24 -6.47 -36.73
C GLU A 165 -57.89 -6.99 -36.15
N GLU A 166 -57.29 -8.00 -36.79
CA GLU A 166 -55.94 -8.48 -36.42
C GLU A 166 -54.86 -7.43 -36.64
N CYS A 167 -54.96 -6.64 -37.69
CA CYS A 167 -54.08 -5.51 -37.96
C CYS A 167 -54.14 -4.47 -36.85
N GLU A 168 -55.34 -4.07 -36.45
CA GLU A 168 -55.56 -3.11 -35.33
C GLU A 168 -55.05 -3.68 -34.02
N GLN A 169 -55.21 -4.98 -33.79
CA GLN A 169 -54.69 -5.68 -32.62
C GLN A 169 -53.16 -5.65 -32.54
N TYR A 170 -52.45 -5.94 -33.65
CA TYR A 170 -50.99 -5.90 -33.69
C TYR A 170 -50.46 -4.46 -33.49
N VAL A 171 -51.10 -3.44 -34.08
CA VAL A 171 -50.75 -2.02 -33.85
C VAL A 171 -50.96 -1.64 -32.40
N SER A 172 -52.03 -2.09 -31.75
CA SER A 172 -52.30 -1.87 -30.34
C SER A 172 -51.19 -2.47 -29.44
N ILE A 173 -50.77 -3.70 -29.71
CA ILE A 173 -49.70 -4.39 -28.99
C ILE A 173 -48.37 -3.65 -29.17
N LEU A 174 -48.01 -3.26 -30.39
CA LEU A 174 -46.82 -2.47 -30.70
C LEU A 174 -46.78 -1.18 -29.90
N LYS A 175 -47.86 -0.46 -29.89
CA LYS A 175 -47.98 0.82 -29.13
C LYS A 175 -47.77 0.59 -27.64
N ARG A 176 -48.43 -0.41 -27.05
CA ARG A 176 -48.29 -0.76 -25.65
C ARG A 176 -46.86 -1.14 -25.30
N LYS A 177 -46.23 -2.02 -26.08
CA LYS A 177 -44.86 -2.49 -25.87
C LYS A 177 -43.83 -1.36 -26.02
N SER A 178 -44.05 -0.42 -26.93
CA SER A 178 -43.21 0.79 -27.03
C SER A 178 -43.28 1.68 -25.81
N TYR A 179 -44.48 1.85 -25.22
CA TYR A 179 -44.62 2.61 -23.97
C TYR A 179 -44.00 1.87 -22.77
N GLU A 180 -44.17 0.55 -22.69
CA GLU A 180 -43.49 -0.25 -21.66
C GLU A 180 -41.96 -0.08 -21.73
N LEU A 181 -41.39 -0.21 -22.93
CA LEU A 181 -39.95 -0.03 -23.15
C LEU A 181 -39.49 1.40 -22.77
N LYS A 182 -40.24 2.43 -23.18
CA LYS A 182 -39.94 3.81 -22.80
C LYS A 182 -39.87 3.98 -21.29
N ASN A 183 -40.90 3.46 -20.59
CA ASN A 183 -40.95 3.58 -19.12
C ASN A 183 -39.78 2.86 -18.43
N GLN A 184 -39.39 1.67 -18.91
CA GLN A 184 -38.23 0.93 -18.42
C GLN A 184 -36.94 1.75 -18.60
N VAL A 185 -36.73 2.34 -19.77
CA VAL A 185 -35.58 3.20 -20.05
C VAL A 185 -35.58 4.44 -19.13
N ASP A 186 -36.72 5.09 -18.97
CA ASP A 186 -36.85 6.28 -18.09
C ASP A 186 -36.55 5.95 -16.62
N GLU A 187 -36.95 4.78 -16.12
CA GLU A 187 -36.61 4.29 -14.77
C GLU A 187 -35.11 4.04 -14.61
N LEU A 188 -34.49 3.43 -15.62
CA LEU A 188 -33.03 3.20 -15.62
C LEU A 188 -32.25 4.49 -15.54
N PHE A 189 -32.60 5.51 -16.31
CA PHE A 189 -31.95 6.82 -16.23
C PHE A 189 -32.15 7.50 -14.89
N LYS A 190 -33.34 7.37 -14.24
CA LYS A 190 -33.59 7.90 -12.90
C LYS A 190 -32.76 7.21 -11.82
N SER A 191 -32.53 5.91 -11.95
CA SER A 191 -31.73 5.15 -11.00
C SER A 191 -30.22 5.38 -11.19
N SER A 192 -29.76 5.54 -12.43
CA SER A 192 -28.37 5.85 -12.75
C SER A 192 -27.92 7.24 -12.24
N ASN A 193 -28.82 8.24 -12.16
CA ASN A 193 -28.50 9.57 -11.65
C ASN A 193 -28.54 9.67 -10.11
N LYS A 194 -28.84 8.58 -9.39
CA LYS A 194 -28.83 8.53 -7.92
C LYS A 194 -27.59 7.84 -7.35
N LEU A 195 -26.70 7.32 -8.18
CA LEU A 195 -25.40 6.72 -7.86
C LEU A 195 -24.26 7.73 -8.11
#